data_c5b570ac78472ec7c27043ffbbb89b6d
#
_entry.id   c5b570ac78472ec7c27043ffbbb89b6d
#
_cell.length_a   1.000
_cell.length_b   1.000
_cell.length_c   1.000
_cell.angle_alpha   90.00
_cell.angle_beta   90.00
_cell.angle_gamma   90.00
#
_symmetry.space_group_name_H-M   'P 1'
#
loop_
_entity.id
_entity.type
_entity.pdbx_description
1 polymer ?
#
loop_
_entity_poly.entity_id
_entity_poly.type
_entity_poly.pdbx_seq_one_letter_code
_entity_poly.pdbx_strand_id
1 'polypeptide(L)'
;AMMHERQYAAGKALEQQLEADVLHAREVQEELLFEMIEANKDTPFGRDHNFADIKTVEDFKRTVPFTNYDDYAGYIYEVMEHGTRGVVTTEEIVHFNETSGTMGNPKGIPHTKRMAEILMGYSGAYTYYRSYVGAGEGLAGGRMLTLIESHYNTLKSGISFGSLSCKAIADARPYLAATTTSPDEAVFTKPGTDTRYLHARFAIEERDIRDISSVFITGVLDLMRYVEDNWELLVRDIEHGTIDVSIQMPADVRAGLEARIESNPERAAELRAIFERGFDEPITPAMWP
;
A
#
# COMPACT_ATOMS: atom_id res chain seq x y z
N ALA A 1 22.07 -5.37 0.52
CA ALA A 1 22.31 -6.83 0.61
C ALA A 1 21.42 -7.49 1.69
N MET A 2 21.60 -7.20 2.99
CA MET A 2 20.83 -7.85 4.08
C MET A 2 19.30 -7.74 3.94
N MET A 3 18.78 -6.59 3.49
CA MET A 3 17.33 -6.41 3.33
C MET A 3 16.78 -7.25 2.18
N HIS A 4 17.49 -7.29 1.06
CA HIS A 4 17.17 -8.15 -0.08
C HIS A 4 17.13 -9.63 0.34
N GLU A 5 18.19 -10.12 1.01
CA GLU A 5 18.27 -11.52 1.46
C GLU A 5 17.12 -11.91 2.38
N ARG A 6 16.72 -11.01 3.31
CA ARG A 6 15.58 -11.25 4.21
C ARG A 6 14.25 -11.30 3.46
N GLN A 7 13.99 -10.35 2.57
CA GLN A 7 12.77 -10.30 1.76
C GLN A 7 12.67 -11.52 0.84
N TYR A 8 13.77 -11.87 0.17
CA TYR A 8 13.85 -13.03 -0.70
C TYR A 8 13.58 -14.33 0.07
N ALA A 9 14.25 -14.56 1.20
CA ALA A 9 14.08 -15.75 2.01
C ALA A 9 12.65 -15.87 2.57
N ALA A 10 12.08 -14.78 3.06
CA ALA A 10 10.71 -14.76 3.57
C ALA A 10 9.69 -15.04 2.45
N GLY A 11 9.84 -14.43 1.29
CA GLY A 11 8.95 -14.65 0.15
C GLY A 11 9.03 -16.08 -0.39
N LYS A 12 10.23 -16.66 -0.44
CA LYS A 12 10.42 -18.07 -0.83
C LYS A 12 9.75 -19.03 0.15
N ALA A 13 9.84 -18.77 1.45
CA ALA A 13 9.17 -19.58 2.46
C ALA A 13 7.64 -19.51 2.33
N LEU A 14 7.09 -18.32 2.05
CA LEU A 14 5.66 -18.13 1.78
C LEU A 14 5.20 -18.86 0.52
N GLU A 15 6.02 -18.90 -0.55
CA GLU A 15 5.70 -19.68 -1.74
C GLU A 15 5.61 -21.17 -1.42
N GLN A 16 6.59 -21.71 -0.71
CA GLN A 16 6.60 -23.12 -0.32
C GLN A 16 5.40 -23.49 0.55
N GLN A 17 5.02 -22.61 1.48
CA GLN A 17 3.82 -22.81 2.30
C GLN A 17 2.56 -22.79 1.45
N LEU A 18 2.42 -21.79 0.55
CA LEU A 18 1.26 -21.68 -0.34
C LEU A 18 1.11 -22.90 -1.25
N GLU A 19 2.22 -23.40 -1.81
CA GLU A 19 2.20 -24.62 -2.63
C GLU A 19 1.75 -25.86 -1.84
N ALA A 20 2.18 -25.99 -0.59
CA ALA A 20 1.73 -27.06 0.29
C ALA A 20 0.23 -26.92 0.62
N ASP A 21 -0.22 -25.71 0.99
CA ASP A 21 -1.60 -25.43 1.34
C ASP A 21 -2.56 -25.65 0.16
N VAL A 22 -2.15 -25.32 -1.05
CA VAL A 22 -2.96 -25.55 -2.28
C VAL A 22 -3.23 -27.04 -2.52
N LEU A 23 -2.27 -27.91 -2.22
CA LEU A 23 -2.46 -29.36 -2.35
C LEU A 23 -3.47 -29.91 -1.32
N HIS A 24 -3.68 -29.21 -0.22
CA HIS A 24 -4.58 -29.58 0.90
C HIS A 24 -5.60 -28.47 1.19
N ALA A 25 -5.99 -27.71 0.16
CA ALA A 25 -6.79 -26.49 0.30
C ALA A 25 -8.10 -26.69 1.10
N ARG A 26 -8.74 -27.84 0.94
CA ARG A 26 -9.97 -28.13 1.69
C ARG A 26 -9.70 -28.28 3.18
N GLU A 27 -8.72 -29.08 3.52
CA GLU A 27 -8.30 -29.33 4.91
C GLU A 27 -7.88 -28.03 5.58
N VAL A 28 -7.04 -27.23 4.93
CA VAL A 28 -6.58 -25.92 5.42
C VAL A 28 -7.74 -24.96 5.66
N GLN A 29 -8.73 -24.92 4.74
CA GLN A 29 -9.91 -24.08 4.91
C GLN A 29 -10.81 -24.54 6.06
N GLU A 30 -10.99 -25.85 6.23
CA GLU A 30 -11.77 -26.42 7.34
C GLU A 30 -11.07 -26.14 8.69
N GLU A 31 -9.77 -26.34 8.78
CA GLU A 31 -8.97 -26.02 9.97
C GLU A 31 -9.09 -24.52 10.34
N LEU A 32 -8.93 -23.63 9.38
CA LEU A 32 -9.07 -22.20 9.60
C LEU A 32 -10.48 -21.82 10.05
N LEU A 33 -11.53 -22.42 9.45
CA LEU A 33 -12.91 -22.19 9.86
C LEU A 33 -13.11 -22.54 11.34
N PHE A 34 -12.67 -23.75 11.76
CA PHE A 34 -12.85 -24.19 13.15
C PHE A 34 -11.97 -23.44 14.14
N GLU A 35 -10.76 -23.02 13.73
CA GLU A 35 -9.93 -22.09 14.52
C GLU A 35 -10.68 -20.78 14.79
N MET A 36 -11.28 -20.17 13.75
CA MET A 36 -12.03 -18.93 13.88
C MET A 36 -13.30 -19.09 14.75
N ILE A 37 -14.04 -20.19 14.59
CA ILE A 37 -15.23 -20.48 15.38
C ILE A 37 -14.85 -20.65 16.86
N GLU A 38 -13.85 -21.49 17.16
CA GLU A 38 -13.41 -21.75 18.53
C GLU A 38 -12.88 -20.50 19.22
N ALA A 39 -12.07 -19.70 18.51
CA ALA A 39 -11.52 -18.45 19.04
C ALA A 39 -12.61 -17.42 19.36
N ASN A 40 -13.72 -17.43 18.64
CA ASN A 40 -14.75 -16.37 18.72
C ASN A 40 -16.07 -16.84 19.34
N LYS A 41 -16.20 -18.08 19.80
CA LYS A 41 -17.46 -18.64 20.34
C LYS A 41 -18.05 -17.87 21.53
N ASP A 42 -17.19 -17.23 22.33
CA ASP A 42 -17.59 -16.46 23.50
C ASP A 42 -17.76 -14.95 23.25
N THR A 43 -17.54 -14.48 22.03
CA THR A 43 -17.85 -13.10 21.64
C THR A 43 -19.38 -12.90 21.57
N PRO A 44 -19.90 -11.67 21.69
CA PRO A 44 -21.31 -11.38 21.39
C PRO A 44 -21.78 -11.98 20.07
N PHE A 45 -21.00 -11.76 19.00
CA PHE A 45 -21.30 -12.31 17.67
C PHE A 45 -21.32 -13.85 17.66
N GLY A 46 -20.35 -14.49 18.30
CA GLY A 46 -20.25 -15.96 18.36
C GLY A 46 -21.42 -16.59 19.14
N ARG A 47 -21.84 -15.96 20.25
CA ARG A 47 -23.02 -16.41 21.03
C ARG A 47 -24.32 -16.25 20.24
N ASP A 48 -24.51 -15.11 19.58
CA ASP A 48 -25.72 -14.84 18.80
C ASP A 48 -25.86 -15.78 17.59
N HIS A 49 -24.74 -16.32 17.12
CA HIS A 49 -24.67 -17.30 16.02
C HIS A 49 -24.37 -18.73 16.47
N ASN A 50 -24.50 -19.02 17.77
CA ASN A 50 -24.34 -20.37 18.36
C ASN A 50 -23.02 -21.08 17.97
N PHE A 51 -21.91 -20.36 17.92
CA PHE A 51 -20.60 -20.92 17.52
C PHE A 51 -20.17 -22.11 18.38
N ALA A 52 -20.54 -22.14 19.67
CA ALA A 52 -20.22 -23.24 20.56
C ALA A 52 -20.79 -24.60 20.12
N ASP A 53 -21.89 -24.61 19.35
CA ASP A 53 -22.60 -25.81 18.91
C ASP A 53 -22.13 -26.28 17.51
N ILE A 54 -21.29 -25.52 16.82
CA ILE A 54 -20.78 -25.84 15.49
C ILE A 54 -19.60 -26.81 15.62
N LYS A 55 -19.72 -28.03 15.09
CA LYS A 55 -18.71 -29.07 15.12
C LYS A 55 -18.32 -29.58 13.74
N THR A 56 -19.16 -29.33 12.75
CA THR A 56 -18.94 -29.72 11.35
C THR A 56 -19.18 -28.56 10.40
N VAL A 57 -18.70 -28.66 9.17
CA VAL A 57 -19.00 -27.69 8.11
C VAL A 57 -20.51 -27.61 7.84
N GLU A 58 -21.21 -28.73 7.93
CA GLU A 58 -22.66 -28.81 7.78
C GLU A 58 -23.39 -28.09 8.93
N ASP A 59 -22.88 -28.19 10.17
CA ASP A 59 -23.39 -27.39 11.28
C ASP A 59 -23.24 -25.91 11.02
N PHE A 60 -22.05 -25.48 10.56
CA PHE A 60 -21.80 -24.09 10.21
C PHE A 60 -22.80 -23.59 9.16
N LYS A 61 -22.96 -24.31 8.06
CA LYS A 61 -23.89 -23.95 6.97
C LYS A 61 -25.35 -23.89 7.41
N ARG A 62 -25.74 -24.71 8.40
CA ARG A 62 -27.10 -24.75 8.94
C ARG A 62 -27.32 -23.61 9.94
N THR A 63 -26.32 -23.28 10.74
CA THR A 63 -26.43 -22.38 11.90
C THR A 63 -26.15 -20.94 11.52
N VAL A 64 -25.17 -20.70 10.64
CA VAL A 64 -24.79 -19.36 10.20
C VAL A 64 -25.45 -19.08 8.84
N PRO A 65 -26.45 -18.18 8.78
CA PRO A 65 -27.12 -17.86 7.52
C PRO A 65 -26.21 -17.07 6.58
N PHE A 66 -26.63 -16.95 5.34
CA PHE A 66 -26.05 -15.95 4.45
C PHE A 66 -26.35 -14.56 4.99
N THR A 67 -25.31 -13.74 5.12
CA THR A 67 -25.35 -12.43 5.73
C THR A 67 -24.85 -11.35 4.77
N ASN A 68 -25.20 -10.11 5.05
CA ASN A 68 -24.67 -8.92 4.41
C ASN A 68 -24.06 -8.00 5.48
N TYR A 69 -23.51 -6.86 5.08
CA TYR A 69 -22.86 -5.95 6.02
C TYR A 69 -23.79 -5.45 7.13
N ASP A 70 -25.08 -5.26 6.85
CA ASP A 70 -26.02 -4.69 7.81
C ASP A 70 -26.26 -5.65 9.00
N ASP A 71 -26.08 -6.96 8.79
CA ASP A 71 -26.15 -7.98 9.85
C ASP A 71 -24.99 -7.86 10.85
N TYR A 72 -23.87 -7.24 10.44
CA TYR A 72 -22.71 -7.00 11.28
C TYR A 72 -22.59 -5.56 11.78
N ALA A 73 -23.32 -4.64 11.18
CA ALA A 73 -23.14 -3.19 11.37
C ALA A 73 -23.22 -2.78 12.85
N GLY A 74 -24.13 -3.37 13.64
CA GLY A 74 -24.27 -3.06 15.06
C GLY A 74 -23.02 -3.44 15.87
N TYR A 75 -22.44 -4.60 15.63
CA TYR A 75 -21.22 -5.06 16.30
C TYR A 75 -20.02 -4.21 15.87
N ILE A 76 -19.92 -3.90 14.57
CA ILE A 76 -18.84 -3.09 14.02
C ILE A 76 -18.89 -1.67 14.58
N TYR A 77 -20.09 -1.06 14.64
CA TYR A 77 -20.29 0.27 15.19
C TYR A 77 -19.85 0.37 16.65
N GLU A 78 -20.17 -0.63 17.48
CA GLU A 78 -19.72 -0.70 18.88
C GLU A 78 -18.19 -0.61 19.00
N VAL A 79 -17.47 -1.31 18.12
CA VAL A 79 -15.99 -1.23 18.11
C VAL A 79 -15.50 0.13 17.57
N MET A 80 -16.13 0.65 16.51
CA MET A 80 -15.71 1.92 15.89
C MET A 80 -15.91 3.13 16.83
N GLU A 81 -17.02 3.18 17.55
CA GLU A 81 -17.36 4.31 18.42
C GLU A 81 -16.70 4.20 19.81
N HIS A 82 -16.69 2.99 20.39
CA HIS A 82 -16.32 2.79 21.78
C HIS A 82 -15.00 2.05 21.99
N GLY A 83 -14.45 1.44 20.92
CA GLY A 83 -13.22 0.65 21.03
C GLY A 83 -13.39 -0.65 21.81
N THR A 84 -14.62 -1.14 21.96
CA THR A 84 -14.95 -2.36 22.72
C THR A 84 -14.27 -3.56 22.07
N ARG A 85 -13.43 -4.26 22.82
CA ARG A 85 -12.72 -5.45 22.34
C ARG A 85 -13.60 -6.69 22.47
N GLY A 86 -13.32 -7.70 21.64
CA GLY A 86 -13.97 -9.00 21.74
C GLY A 86 -15.44 -9.02 21.34
N VAL A 87 -15.90 -8.07 20.50
CA VAL A 87 -17.30 -7.98 20.05
C VAL A 87 -17.54 -8.91 18.86
N VAL A 88 -16.79 -8.74 17.79
CA VAL A 88 -16.86 -9.55 16.56
C VAL A 88 -15.80 -10.65 16.57
N THR A 89 -14.63 -10.33 17.10
CA THR A 89 -13.47 -11.21 17.17
C THR A 89 -12.69 -10.95 18.45
N THR A 90 -12.01 -11.98 18.95
CA THR A 90 -11.06 -11.87 20.07
C THR A 90 -9.73 -11.27 19.64
N GLU A 91 -9.44 -11.27 18.33
CA GLU A 91 -8.22 -10.66 17.79
C GLU A 91 -8.25 -9.13 17.92
N GLU A 92 -7.07 -8.53 18.03
CA GLU A 92 -6.93 -7.07 18.07
C GLU A 92 -7.24 -6.46 16.71
N ILE A 93 -8.26 -5.59 16.66
CA ILE A 93 -8.59 -4.79 15.47
C ILE A 93 -7.68 -3.55 15.48
N VAL A 94 -6.85 -3.44 14.45
CA VAL A 94 -5.85 -2.36 14.32
C VAL A 94 -6.22 -1.30 13.30
N HIS A 95 -7.20 -1.61 12.43
CA HIS A 95 -7.67 -0.71 11.39
C HIS A 95 -9.09 -1.05 10.96
N PHE A 96 -9.84 -0.06 10.49
CA PHE A 96 -11.07 -0.29 9.73
C PHE A 96 -10.84 0.13 8.28
N ASN A 97 -10.93 -0.84 7.37
CA ASN A 97 -10.83 -0.59 5.95
C ASN A 97 -12.12 0.04 5.44
N GLU A 98 -12.02 1.26 4.90
CA GLU A 98 -13.12 1.96 4.26
C GLU A 98 -13.34 1.41 2.85
N THR A 99 -14.56 0.98 2.55
CA THR A 99 -14.91 0.56 1.19
C THR A 99 -15.20 1.78 0.31
N SER A 100 -15.10 1.64 -1.02
CA SER A 100 -15.32 2.72 -1.98
C SER A 100 -16.72 3.33 -1.96
N GLY A 101 -17.70 2.66 -1.32
CA GLY A 101 -19.08 3.16 -1.23
C GLY A 101 -19.82 3.25 -2.58
N THR A 102 -19.34 2.61 -3.64
CA THR A 102 -19.96 2.66 -4.98
C THR A 102 -21.41 2.18 -5.03
N MET A 103 -21.81 1.36 -4.07
CA MET A 103 -23.17 0.80 -3.93
C MET A 103 -23.91 1.35 -2.70
N GLY A 104 -23.49 2.49 -2.14
CA GLY A 104 -24.09 3.09 -0.95
C GLY A 104 -23.06 3.82 -0.08
N ASN A 105 -23.36 3.95 1.23
CA ASN A 105 -22.41 4.54 2.16
C ASN A 105 -21.15 3.69 2.33
N PRO A 106 -19.97 4.30 2.48
CA PRO A 106 -18.74 3.58 2.79
C PRO A 106 -18.91 2.74 4.05
N LYS A 107 -18.39 1.50 4.00
CA LYS A 107 -18.46 0.53 5.08
C LYS A 107 -17.11 0.40 5.75
N GLY A 108 -17.08 0.25 7.07
CA GLY A 108 -15.88 -0.05 7.83
C GLY A 108 -15.70 -1.56 7.99
N ILE A 109 -14.72 -2.15 7.32
CA ILE A 109 -14.40 -3.57 7.47
C ILE A 109 -13.27 -3.71 8.50
N PRO A 110 -13.49 -4.41 9.62
CA PRO A 110 -12.45 -4.58 10.64
C PRO A 110 -11.26 -5.37 10.10
N HIS A 111 -10.08 -4.87 10.37
CA HIS A 111 -8.81 -5.47 9.98
C HIS A 111 -8.01 -5.79 11.24
N THR A 112 -7.75 -7.09 11.46
CA THR A 112 -7.04 -7.54 12.65
C THR A 112 -5.53 -7.47 12.45
N LYS A 113 -4.78 -7.49 13.55
CA LYS A 113 -3.32 -7.55 13.52
C LYS A 113 -2.82 -8.76 12.73
N ARG A 114 -3.42 -9.94 12.94
CA ARG A 114 -3.10 -11.16 12.19
C ARG A 114 -3.30 -10.99 10.69
N MET A 115 -4.43 -10.41 10.28
CA MET A 115 -4.69 -10.10 8.86
C MET A 115 -3.66 -9.13 8.28
N ALA A 116 -3.25 -8.11 9.06
CA ALA A 116 -2.21 -7.17 8.64
C ALA A 116 -0.87 -7.86 8.41
N GLU A 117 -0.46 -8.77 9.29
CA GLU A 117 0.77 -9.55 9.18
C GLU A 117 0.76 -10.47 7.95
N ILE A 118 -0.36 -11.16 7.68
CA ILE A 118 -0.55 -12.01 6.50
C ILE A 118 -0.48 -11.16 5.22
N LEU A 119 -1.20 -10.05 5.18
CA LEU A 119 -1.21 -9.15 4.03
C LEU A 119 0.20 -8.62 3.74
N MET A 120 0.93 -8.16 4.75
CA MET A 120 2.31 -7.67 4.59
C MET A 120 3.26 -8.77 4.13
N GLY A 121 3.06 -10.01 4.55
CA GLY A 121 3.82 -11.16 4.05
C GLY A 121 3.64 -11.36 2.55
N TYR A 122 2.38 -11.45 2.09
CA TYR A 122 2.09 -11.74 0.68
C TYR A 122 2.25 -10.53 -0.23
N SER A 123 1.76 -9.34 0.14
CA SER A 123 1.90 -8.13 -0.68
C SER A 123 3.32 -7.55 -0.65
N GLY A 124 4.11 -7.84 0.37
CA GLY A 124 5.51 -7.43 0.51
C GLY A 124 6.48 -8.52 0.07
N ALA A 125 6.83 -9.43 1.01
CA ALA A 125 7.92 -10.40 0.80
C ALA A 125 7.66 -11.39 -0.36
N TYR A 126 6.43 -11.94 -0.46
CA TYR A 126 6.11 -12.88 -1.53
C TYR A 126 6.10 -12.20 -2.90
N THR A 127 5.46 -11.03 -3.02
CA THR A 127 5.46 -10.27 -4.29
C THR A 127 6.88 -9.88 -4.70
N TYR A 128 7.70 -9.41 -3.75
CA TYR A 128 9.11 -9.12 -3.99
C TYR A 128 9.87 -10.35 -4.52
N TYR A 129 9.72 -11.49 -3.86
CA TYR A 129 10.34 -12.74 -4.28
C TYR A 129 9.91 -13.16 -5.69
N ARG A 130 8.62 -13.11 -6.00
CA ARG A 130 8.10 -13.45 -7.34
C ARG A 130 8.60 -12.50 -8.42
N SER A 131 8.66 -11.21 -8.13
CA SER A 131 9.21 -10.21 -9.04
C SER A 131 10.69 -10.46 -9.28
N TYR A 132 11.45 -10.76 -8.23
CA TYR A 132 12.88 -11.09 -8.35
C TYR A 132 13.13 -12.37 -9.17
N VAL A 133 12.34 -13.43 -8.95
CA VAL A 133 12.44 -14.67 -9.76
C VAL A 133 12.10 -14.41 -11.23
N GLY A 134 11.14 -13.51 -11.52
CA GLY A 134 10.75 -13.16 -12.88
C GLY A 134 11.72 -12.23 -13.61
N ALA A 135 12.23 -11.21 -12.93
CA ALA A 135 13.07 -10.16 -13.52
C ALA A 135 14.58 -10.38 -13.28
N GLY A 136 14.95 -11.33 -12.40
CA GLY A 136 16.34 -11.63 -12.07
C GLY A 136 17.02 -10.57 -11.20
N GLU A 137 18.34 -10.56 -11.22
CA GLU A 137 19.16 -9.67 -10.39
C GLU A 137 18.97 -8.18 -10.69
N GLY A 138 18.35 -7.85 -11.83
CA GLY A 138 18.06 -6.47 -12.22
C GLY A 138 17.18 -5.69 -11.24
N LEU A 139 16.38 -6.39 -10.40
CA LEU A 139 15.58 -5.76 -9.34
C LEU A 139 16.37 -5.48 -8.05
N ALA A 140 17.51 -6.14 -7.86
CA ALA A 140 18.27 -5.99 -6.63
C ALA A 140 19.03 -4.67 -6.59
N GLY A 141 18.82 -3.88 -5.55
CA GLY A 141 19.65 -2.72 -5.23
C GLY A 141 19.22 -1.39 -5.82
N GLY A 142 18.22 -1.35 -6.72
CA GLY A 142 17.70 -0.10 -7.27
C GLY A 142 16.63 0.56 -6.39
N ARG A 143 16.15 1.72 -6.85
CA ARG A 143 15.10 2.49 -6.20
C ARG A 143 13.73 2.13 -6.77
N MET A 144 12.69 2.37 -5.99
CA MET A 144 11.29 2.24 -6.42
C MET A 144 10.68 3.62 -6.64
N LEU A 145 9.81 3.74 -7.62
CA LEU A 145 8.88 4.85 -7.72
C LEU A 145 7.52 4.37 -7.21
N THR A 146 7.09 4.88 -6.06
CA THR A 146 5.82 4.49 -5.44
C THR A 146 4.79 5.60 -5.62
N LEU A 147 3.84 5.39 -6.55
CA LEU A 147 2.77 6.33 -6.87
C LEU A 147 1.56 6.07 -5.97
N ILE A 148 1.62 6.55 -4.74
CA ILE A 148 0.54 6.43 -3.77
C ILE A 148 0.51 7.65 -2.86
N GLU A 149 -0.71 8.06 -2.50
CA GLU A 149 -0.96 9.04 -1.45
C GLU A 149 -1.62 8.33 -0.28
N SER A 150 -1.00 8.40 0.89
CA SER A 150 -1.50 7.74 2.09
C SER A 150 -2.20 8.73 3.00
N HIS A 151 -3.51 8.57 3.11
CA HIS A 151 -4.30 9.25 4.14
C HIS A 151 -5.24 8.29 4.82
N TYR A 152 -5.38 8.46 6.13
CA TYR A 152 -6.38 7.78 6.93
C TYR A 152 -6.78 8.65 8.11
N ASN A 153 -7.97 8.41 8.63
CA ASN A 153 -8.50 9.10 9.79
C ASN A 153 -8.31 8.25 11.05
N THR A 154 -8.49 8.86 12.20
CA THR A 154 -8.57 8.16 13.49
C THR A 154 -9.99 8.28 14.02
N LEU A 155 -10.60 7.15 14.34
CA LEU A 155 -11.93 7.09 14.96
C LEU A 155 -11.90 7.57 16.41
N LYS A 156 -13.05 7.79 17.01
CA LYS A 156 -13.18 8.13 18.43
C LYS A 156 -12.57 7.06 19.34
N SER A 157 -12.64 5.81 18.93
CA SER A 157 -12.01 4.66 19.59
C SER A 157 -10.47 4.69 19.58
N GLY A 158 -9.86 5.58 18.82
CA GLY A 158 -8.42 5.61 18.59
C GLY A 158 -7.93 4.67 17.45
N ILE A 159 -8.82 3.85 16.87
CA ILE A 159 -8.49 2.94 15.78
C ILE A 159 -8.43 3.75 14.47
N SER A 160 -7.48 3.43 13.61
CA SER A 160 -7.37 4.07 12.29
C SER A 160 -8.49 3.60 11.34
N PHE A 161 -8.94 4.51 10.45
CA PHE A 161 -10.01 4.29 9.48
C PHE A 161 -9.62 4.89 8.13
N GLY A 162 -9.75 4.12 7.06
CA GLY A 162 -9.44 4.57 5.70
C GLY A 162 -9.12 3.40 4.78
N SER A 163 -8.51 3.69 3.65
CA SER A 163 -8.09 2.65 2.70
C SER A 163 -7.02 1.72 3.31
N LEU A 164 -7.17 0.42 3.08
CA LEU A 164 -6.20 -0.57 3.54
C LEU A 164 -4.82 -0.37 2.90
N SER A 165 -4.76 0.06 1.64
CA SER A 165 -3.49 0.38 0.97
C SER A 165 -2.77 1.55 1.64
N CYS A 166 -3.51 2.59 2.04
CA CYS A 166 -2.94 3.72 2.78
C CYS A 166 -2.36 3.28 4.13
N LYS A 167 -3.07 2.40 4.86
CA LYS A 167 -2.58 1.85 6.13
C LYS A 167 -1.32 1.01 5.93
N ALA A 168 -1.31 0.12 4.92
CA ALA A 168 -0.15 -0.71 4.61
C ALA A 168 1.09 0.13 4.25
N ILE A 169 0.90 1.20 3.49
CA ILE A 169 1.98 2.16 3.16
C ILE A 169 2.46 2.91 4.40
N ALA A 170 1.56 3.32 5.29
CA ALA A 170 1.94 3.99 6.54
C ALA A 170 2.77 3.06 7.44
N ASP A 171 2.40 1.80 7.54
CA ASP A 171 3.15 0.80 8.31
C ASP A 171 4.53 0.49 7.68
N ALA A 172 4.62 0.56 6.35
CA ALA A 172 5.86 0.36 5.60
C ALA A 172 6.74 1.62 5.51
N ARG A 173 6.38 2.75 6.12
CA ARG A 173 7.09 4.05 5.98
C ARG A 173 8.61 3.97 6.20
N PRO A 174 9.15 3.26 7.21
CA PRO A 174 10.61 3.14 7.36
C PRO A 174 11.29 2.43 6.20
N TYR A 175 10.61 1.45 5.60
CA TYR A 175 11.09 0.74 4.40
C TYR A 175 11.03 1.64 3.17
N LEU A 176 9.92 2.34 2.96
CA LEU A 176 9.74 3.26 1.84
C LEU A 176 10.76 4.39 1.86
N ALA A 177 11.03 5.01 3.00
CA ALA A 177 12.04 6.05 3.13
C ALA A 177 13.44 5.62 2.64
N ALA A 178 13.75 4.31 2.75
CA ALA A 178 15.03 3.76 2.31
C ALA A 178 15.03 3.32 0.83
N THR A 179 13.88 3.06 0.23
CA THR A 179 13.78 2.38 -1.07
C THR A 179 13.05 3.18 -2.15
N THR A 180 12.12 4.08 -1.80
CA THR A 180 11.40 4.88 -2.79
C THR A 180 12.10 6.19 -3.13
N THR A 181 11.92 6.66 -4.37
CA THR A 181 12.33 8.00 -4.81
C THR A 181 11.31 9.05 -4.38
N SER A 182 10.05 8.66 -4.19
CA SER A 182 8.99 9.58 -3.78
C SER A 182 9.26 10.11 -2.38
N PRO A 183 9.32 11.45 -2.19
CA PRO A 183 9.55 12.03 -0.87
C PRO A 183 8.34 11.79 0.04
N ASP A 184 8.56 11.80 1.36
CA ASP A 184 7.51 11.63 2.36
C ASP A 184 6.33 12.58 2.14
N GLU A 185 6.58 13.80 1.69
CA GLU A 185 5.57 14.82 1.43
C GLU A 185 4.67 14.50 0.23
N ALA A 186 5.12 13.64 -0.69
CA ALA A 186 4.29 13.12 -1.77
C ALA A 186 3.47 11.91 -1.31
N VAL A 187 4.06 11.03 -0.50
CA VAL A 187 3.41 9.80 -0.03
C VAL A 187 2.47 10.07 1.15
N PHE A 188 2.92 10.84 2.14
CA PHE A 188 2.14 11.24 3.33
C PHE A 188 1.73 12.70 3.22
N THR A 189 0.98 12.99 2.16
CA THR A 189 0.72 14.34 1.69
C THR A 189 -0.15 15.16 2.64
N LYS A 190 0.07 16.47 2.65
CA LYS A 190 -0.85 17.44 3.24
C LYS A 190 -1.77 18.01 2.16
N PRO A 191 -3.04 18.35 2.51
CA PRO A 191 -3.96 18.97 1.56
C PRO A 191 -3.33 20.19 0.87
N GLY A 192 -3.54 20.29 -0.44
CA GLY A 192 -3.00 21.38 -1.26
C GLY A 192 -1.57 21.17 -1.78
N THR A 193 -0.99 19.97 -1.59
CA THR A 193 0.31 19.61 -2.16
C THR A 193 0.12 19.05 -3.57
N ASP A 194 0.88 19.55 -4.54
CA ASP A 194 0.96 18.93 -5.88
C ASP A 194 1.90 17.72 -5.85
N THR A 195 1.30 16.57 -5.55
CA THR A 195 2.01 15.30 -5.40
C THR A 195 2.54 14.78 -6.74
N ARG A 196 1.88 15.09 -7.88
CA ARG A 196 2.35 14.67 -9.20
C ARG A 196 3.69 15.30 -9.54
N TYR A 197 3.85 16.60 -9.25
CA TYR A 197 5.13 17.28 -9.39
C TYR A 197 6.21 16.60 -8.56
N LEU A 198 5.91 16.32 -7.29
CA LEU A 198 6.90 15.71 -6.39
C LEU A 198 7.29 14.31 -6.86
N HIS A 199 6.32 13.45 -7.20
CA HIS A 199 6.64 12.14 -7.74
C HIS A 199 7.46 12.23 -9.03
N ALA A 200 7.07 13.08 -9.97
CA ALA A 200 7.76 13.24 -11.24
C ALA A 200 9.19 13.74 -11.06
N ARG A 201 9.38 14.84 -10.30
CA ARG A 201 10.68 15.47 -10.11
C ARG A 201 11.69 14.51 -9.49
N PHE A 202 11.32 13.87 -8.38
CA PHE A 202 12.24 12.95 -7.69
C PHE A 202 12.47 11.64 -8.44
N ALA A 203 11.49 11.18 -9.24
CA ALA A 203 11.66 10.01 -10.09
C ALA A 203 12.63 10.25 -11.24
N ILE A 204 12.47 11.34 -12.00
CA ILE A 204 13.34 11.58 -13.16
C ILE A 204 14.75 12.03 -12.78
N GLU A 205 14.92 12.59 -11.57
CA GLU A 205 16.24 12.91 -11.01
C GLU A 205 17.05 11.63 -10.70
N GLU A 206 16.38 10.57 -10.23
CA GLU A 206 17.00 9.26 -9.98
C GLU A 206 17.34 8.55 -11.29
N ARG A 207 18.51 7.90 -11.36
CA ARG A 207 18.93 7.10 -12.52
C ARG A 207 18.61 5.62 -12.39
N ASP A 208 18.54 5.11 -11.17
CA ASP A 208 18.45 3.68 -10.89
C ASP A 208 17.06 3.30 -10.33
N ILE A 209 16.00 3.58 -11.10
CA ILE A 209 14.66 3.09 -10.80
C ILE A 209 14.50 1.70 -11.42
N ARG A 210 14.19 0.71 -10.59
CA ARG A 210 14.01 -0.69 -10.97
C ARG A 210 12.56 -1.16 -10.91
N ASP A 211 11.72 -0.42 -10.19
CA ASP A 211 10.31 -0.76 -10.02
C ASP A 211 9.45 0.50 -9.98
N ILE A 212 8.30 0.45 -10.65
CA ILE A 212 7.25 1.48 -10.56
C ILE A 212 6.00 0.82 -10.00
N SER A 213 5.62 1.22 -8.79
CA SER A 213 4.45 0.71 -8.08
C SER A 213 3.32 1.73 -8.05
N SER A 214 2.14 1.30 -8.47
CA SER A 214 0.89 2.07 -8.41
C SER A 214 -0.29 1.14 -8.19
N VAL A 215 -1.31 1.61 -7.47
CA VAL A 215 -2.55 0.85 -7.27
C VAL A 215 -3.28 0.62 -8.61
N PHE A 216 -3.23 1.61 -9.51
CA PHE A 216 -3.84 1.55 -10.84
C PHE A 216 -2.85 2.00 -11.91
N ILE A 217 -2.85 1.30 -13.04
CA ILE A 217 -1.99 1.65 -14.18
C ILE A 217 -2.21 3.09 -14.68
N THR A 218 -3.39 3.64 -14.50
CA THR A 218 -3.70 5.04 -14.82
C THR A 218 -2.79 6.02 -14.10
N GLY A 219 -2.39 5.73 -12.87
CA GLY A 219 -1.44 6.58 -12.13
C GLY A 219 -0.08 6.68 -12.81
N VAL A 220 0.40 5.58 -13.39
CA VAL A 220 1.65 5.57 -14.18
C VAL A 220 1.49 6.39 -15.46
N LEU A 221 0.38 6.20 -16.18
CA LEU A 221 0.10 6.95 -17.40
C LEU A 221 -0.03 8.45 -17.13
N ASP A 222 -0.71 8.83 -16.06
CA ASP A 222 -0.89 10.24 -15.68
C ASP A 222 0.44 10.88 -15.28
N LEU A 223 1.33 10.14 -14.59
CA LEU A 223 2.68 10.63 -14.29
C LEU A 223 3.49 10.85 -15.57
N MET A 224 3.48 9.90 -16.50
CA MET A 224 4.25 10.02 -17.76
C MET A 224 3.76 11.19 -18.59
N ARG A 225 2.44 11.41 -18.69
CA ARG A 225 1.86 12.60 -19.33
C ARG A 225 2.26 13.88 -18.61
N TYR A 226 2.25 13.88 -17.30
CA TYR A 226 2.71 15.04 -16.52
C TYR A 226 4.17 15.37 -16.81
N VAL A 227 5.04 14.36 -16.93
CA VAL A 227 6.45 14.56 -17.34
C VAL A 227 6.52 15.13 -18.74
N GLU A 228 5.77 14.59 -19.71
CA GLU A 228 5.71 15.08 -21.10
C GLU A 228 5.28 16.54 -21.16
N ASP A 229 4.22 16.91 -20.44
CA ASP A 229 3.65 18.26 -20.45
C ASP A 229 4.52 19.30 -19.70
N ASN A 230 5.40 18.87 -18.78
CA ASN A 230 6.10 19.77 -17.85
C ASN A 230 7.62 19.54 -17.79
N TRP A 231 8.20 18.82 -18.73
CA TRP A 231 9.62 18.42 -18.63
C TRP A 231 10.60 19.61 -18.57
N GLU A 232 10.34 20.72 -19.26
CA GLU A 232 11.21 21.89 -19.19
C GLU A 232 11.27 22.49 -17.79
N LEU A 233 10.11 22.56 -17.10
CA LEU A 233 10.02 23.03 -15.72
C LEU A 233 10.74 22.07 -14.78
N LEU A 234 10.48 20.76 -14.91
CA LEU A 234 11.10 19.71 -14.08
C LEU A 234 12.62 19.71 -14.23
N VAL A 235 13.12 19.76 -15.47
CA VAL A 235 14.56 19.77 -15.76
C VAL A 235 15.22 21.04 -15.23
N ARG A 236 14.59 22.20 -15.37
CA ARG A 236 15.10 23.47 -14.82
C ARG A 236 15.18 23.41 -13.29
N ASP A 237 14.16 22.88 -12.62
CA ASP A 237 14.13 22.78 -11.18
C ASP A 237 15.18 21.77 -10.65
N ILE A 238 15.45 20.69 -11.37
CA ILE A 238 16.56 19.76 -11.06
C ILE A 238 17.91 20.45 -11.27
N GLU A 239 18.08 21.19 -12.38
CA GLU A 239 19.32 21.90 -12.70
C GLU A 239 19.74 22.85 -11.60
N HIS A 240 18.78 23.59 -11.04
CA HIS A 240 19.04 24.63 -10.05
C HIS A 240 18.82 24.20 -8.59
N GLY A 241 18.28 23.01 -8.34
CA GLY A 241 17.92 22.59 -6.98
C GLY A 241 16.80 23.45 -6.39
N THR A 242 15.76 23.75 -7.20
CA THR A 242 14.64 24.62 -6.82
C THR A 242 13.29 23.90 -6.96
N ILE A 243 12.26 24.56 -6.48
CA ILE A 243 10.85 24.21 -6.75
C ILE A 243 10.18 25.47 -7.29
N ASP A 244 9.69 25.41 -8.53
CA ASP A 244 9.01 26.54 -9.15
C ASP A 244 7.87 27.08 -8.26
N VAL A 245 7.74 28.40 -8.23
CA VAL A 245 6.77 29.10 -7.38
C VAL A 245 5.31 28.79 -7.74
N SER A 246 5.05 28.35 -8.97
CA SER A 246 3.71 27.95 -9.42
C SER A 246 3.24 26.62 -8.83
N ILE A 247 4.16 25.78 -8.34
CA ILE A 247 3.82 24.47 -7.76
C ILE A 247 3.13 24.68 -6.42
N GLN A 248 1.91 24.16 -6.30
CA GLN A 248 1.10 24.33 -5.11
C GLN A 248 1.53 23.38 -4.00
N MET A 249 1.78 23.92 -2.82
CA MET A 249 2.01 23.15 -1.59
C MET A 249 1.99 24.07 -0.35
N PRO A 250 1.72 23.54 0.85
CA PRO A 250 1.86 24.29 2.10
C PRO A 250 3.29 24.85 2.30
N ALA A 251 3.39 26.01 2.93
CA ALA A 251 4.68 26.70 3.09
C ALA A 251 5.72 25.87 3.88
N ASP A 252 5.28 25.12 4.88
CA ASP A 252 6.16 24.26 5.67
C ASP A 252 6.64 23.03 4.86
N VAL A 253 5.81 22.49 3.98
CA VAL A 253 6.18 21.43 3.04
C VAL A 253 7.24 21.94 2.07
N ARG A 254 7.01 23.11 1.46
CA ARG A 254 7.98 23.77 0.58
C ARG A 254 9.33 23.98 1.26
N ALA A 255 9.33 24.63 2.42
CA ALA A 255 10.55 24.89 3.17
C ALA A 255 11.33 23.62 3.54
N GLY A 256 10.61 22.56 3.93
CA GLY A 256 11.23 21.26 4.22
C GLY A 256 11.87 20.59 3.00
N LEU A 257 11.26 20.71 1.83
CA LEU A 257 11.80 20.19 0.58
C LEU A 257 13.01 21.02 0.13
N GLU A 258 12.88 22.35 0.06
CA GLU A 258 13.94 23.27 -0.39
C GLU A 258 15.21 23.21 0.49
N ALA A 259 15.06 22.85 1.77
CA ALA A 259 16.20 22.67 2.67
C ALA A 259 17.09 21.45 2.36
N ARG A 260 16.61 20.50 1.53
CA ARG A 260 17.31 19.23 1.28
C ARG A 260 17.51 18.89 -0.20
N ILE A 261 16.85 19.62 -1.12
CA ILE A 261 17.11 19.46 -2.55
C ILE A 261 18.38 20.21 -2.94
N GLU A 262 19.15 19.59 -3.82
CA GLU A 262 20.41 20.14 -4.31
C GLU A 262 20.33 20.34 -5.83
N SER A 263 21.18 21.19 -6.39
CA SER A 263 21.30 21.35 -7.83
C SER A 263 21.95 20.12 -8.47
N ASN A 264 21.41 19.68 -9.59
CA ASN A 264 21.94 18.53 -10.33
C ASN A 264 22.00 18.85 -11.85
N PRO A 265 22.94 19.72 -12.26
CA PRO A 265 23.05 20.18 -13.65
C PRO A 265 23.46 19.05 -14.61
N GLU A 266 24.22 18.06 -14.12
CA GLU A 266 24.60 16.91 -14.93
C GLU A 266 23.39 16.08 -15.33
N ARG A 267 22.53 15.72 -14.35
CA ARG A 267 21.29 14.98 -14.61
C ARG A 267 20.30 15.79 -15.45
N ALA A 268 20.21 17.08 -15.20
CA ALA A 268 19.36 17.99 -15.98
C ALA A 268 19.78 18.02 -17.47
N ALA A 269 21.07 18.04 -17.76
CA ALA A 269 21.59 18.01 -19.14
C ALA A 269 21.25 16.67 -19.84
N GLU A 270 21.38 15.53 -19.14
CA GLU A 270 20.98 14.22 -19.67
C GLU A 270 19.48 14.17 -20.00
N LEU A 271 18.64 14.57 -19.04
CA LEU A 271 17.19 14.57 -19.22
C LEU A 271 16.75 15.50 -20.36
N ARG A 272 17.35 16.69 -20.47
CA ARG A 272 17.10 17.61 -21.58
C ARG A 272 17.39 16.94 -22.92
N ALA A 273 18.55 16.28 -23.05
CA ALA A 273 18.90 15.59 -24.28
C ALA A 273 17.97 14.40 -24.61
N ILE A 274 17.36 13.79 -23.61
CA ILE A 274 16.37 12.74 -23.81
C ILE A 274 15.04 13.34 -24.29
N PHE A 275 14.52 14.34 -23.59
CA PHE A 275 13.19 14.90 -23.85
C PHE A 275 13.12 15.75 -25.12
N GLU A 276 14.21 16.43 -25.53
CA GLU A 276 14.30 17.13 -26.80
C GLU A 276 14.15 16.24 -28.05
N ARG A 277 14.29 14.92 -27.91
CA ARG A 277 14.00 13.93 -28.97
C ARG A 277 12.51 13.72 -29.20
N GLY A 278 11.67 14.19 -28.26
CA GLY A 278 10.23 13.97 -28.25
C GLY A 278 9.82 12.70 -27.51
N PHE A 279 8.52 12.47 -27.46
CA PHE A 279 7.89 11.39 -26.67
C PHE A 279 7.22 10.33 -27.57
N ASP A 280 7.44 10.37 -28.89
CA ASP A 280 6.91 9.38 -29.84
C ASP A 280 7.55 7.98 -29.63
N GLU A 281 8.78 7.94 -29.14
CA GLU A 281 9.51 6.73 -28.81
C GLU A 281 9.57 6.51 -27.28
N PRO A 282 9.67 5.27 -26.80
CA PRO A 282 9.77 5.00 -25.37
C PRO A 282 10.95 5.67 -24.71
N ILE A 283 10.70 6.64 -23.83
CA ILE A 283 11.74 7.39 -23.11
C ILE A 283 12.22 6.68 -21.84
N THR A 284 11.43 5.77 -21.29
CA THR A 284 11.70 5.09 -20.02
C THR A 284 13.05 4.38 -19.98
N PRO A 285 13.45 3.60 -21.03
CA PRO A 285 14.77 2.97 -21.03
C PRO A 285 15.94 3.94 -21.12
N ALA A 286 15.70 5.16 -21.60
CA ALA A 286 16.73 6.21 -21.65
C ALA A 286 16.85 6.98 -20.34
N MET A 287 15.73 7.16 -19.64
CA MET A 287 15.71 7.81 -18.31
C MET A 287 16.28 6.90 -17.22
N TRP A 288 15.94 5.62 -17.28
CA TRP A 288 16.29 4.60 -16.28
C TRP A 288 16.90 3.37 -16.96
N PRO A 289 18.20 3.43 -17.33
CA PRO A 289 18.91 2.40 -18.09
C PRO A 289 19.18 1.10 -17.32
#